data_e036c76521d51298e37499c217aa696a
#
_entry.id   e036c76521d51298e37499c217aa696a
#
_cell.length_a   1.000
_cell.length_b   1.000
_cell.length_c   1.000
_cell.angle_alpha   90.00
_cell.angle_beta   90.00
_cell.angle_gamma   90.00
#
_symmetry.space_group_name_H-M   'P 1'
#
loop_
_entity.id
_entity.type
_entity.pdbx_description
1 polymer ?
#
loop_
_entity_poly.entity_id
_entity_poly.type
_entity_poly.pdbx_seq_one_letter_code
_entity_poly.pdbx_strand_id
1 'polypeptide(L)'
;RLIFAPTLMLLVALAFGPALMGYWHPKVFGLFLLSGAIGFGLGDIALFRAFPLLGSRLTTLIVHCVSVPVAAITEYFWLGTTMTPQQIVCAVVILAGVAVALAPKENPNLERSDLLKGIGWGLIAAFGQGFGAGVLSRVITENVAPGTGVELDGFHAGITVAVQRMLGGMLFSGLFLLAVRAWLKRKPDSPLAGMTRADGTNDWRGGFPWLLATGFAGPALGVTCYQWALLDNATGVVLPIIATTPLVVIPMSIALNEEKPSWRSLAGGVVAVAGVVGMVLMTRAA
;
A
#
# COMPACT_ATOMS: atom_id res chain seq x y z
N ARG A 1 6.79 12.58 -0.93
CA ARG A 1 6.82 11.15 -0.61
C ARG A 1 7.22 10.32 -1.83
N LEU A 2 6.52 10.43 -2.97
CA LEU A 2 6.79 9.66 -4.20
C LEU A 2 8.16 9.92 -4.86
N ILE A 3 8.85 11.00 -4.52
CA ILE A 3 10.21 11.31 -4.98
C ILE A 3 11.24 10.86 -3.93
N PHE A 4 11.02 11.18 -2.66
CA PHE A 4 11.97 10.89 -1.58
C PHE A 4 12.13 9.40 -1.29
N ALA A 5 11.03 8.66 -1.26
CA ALA A 5 11.08 7.24 -0.98
C ALA A 5 11.89 6.44 -2.02
N PRO A 6 11.66 6.62 -3.34
CA PRO A 6 12.49 5.97 -4.36
C PRO A 6 13.95 6.41 -4.31
N THR A 7 14.21 7.71 -4.02
CA THR A 7 15.60 8.20 -3.90
C THR A 7 16.31 7.54 -2.71
N LEU A 8 15.64 7.45 -1.56
CA LEU A 8 16.21 6.77 -0.38
C LEU A 8 16.43 5.29 -0.65
N MET A 9 15.46 4.61 -1.31
CA MET A 9 15.60 3.22 -1.68
C MET A 9 16.68 2.99 -2.75
N LEU A 10 16.86 3.94 -3.65
CA LEU A 10 17.98 3.89 -4.61
C LEU A 10 19.32 3.98 -3.90
N LEU A 11 19.45 4.82 -2.86
CA LEU A 11 20.65 4.90 -2.02
C LEU A 11 20.88 3.58 -1.26
N VAL A 12 19.82 2.98 -0.71
CA VAL A 12 19.88 1.65 -0.08
C VAL A 12 20.29 0.59 -1.12
N ALA A 13 19.69 0.62 -2.30
CA ALA A 13 20.06 -0.29 -3.39
C ALA A 13 21.51 -0.12 -3.83
N LEU A 14 22.04 1.10 -3.88
CA LEU A 14 23.45 1.36 -4.18
C LEU A 14 24.37 0.84 -3.07
N ALA A 15 23.98 0.95 -1.81
CA ALA A 15 24.73 0.42 -0.69
C ALA A 15 24.81 -1.12 -0.70
N PHE A 16 23.77 -1.80 -1.15
CA PHE A 16 23.67 -3.26 -1.30
C PHE A 16 23.89 -3.72 -2.75
N GLY A 17 24.38 -2.86 -3.62
CA GLY A 17 24.44 -3.03 -5.06
C GLY A 17 24.95 -4.37 -5.58
N PRO A 18 26.07 -4.92 -5.08
CA PRO A 18 26.56 -6.23 -5.53
C PRO A 18 25.61 -7.39 -5.23
N ALA A 19 24.92 -7.33 -4.07
CA ALA A 19 23.95 -8.35 -3.67
C ALA A 19 22.65 -8.28 -4.50
N LEU A 20 22.31 -7.11 -5.07
CA LEU A 20 21.08 -6.91 -5.83
C LEU A 20 21.26 -7.25 -7.32
N MET A 21 22.48 -7.32 -7.84
CA MET A 21 22.74 -7.60 -9.26
C MET A 21 22.33 -9.02 -9.68
N GLY A 22 22.36 -10.00 -8.76
CA GLY A 22 21.89 -11.37 -9.02
C GLY A 22 20.38 -11.47 -9.30
N TYR A 23 19.60 -10.46 -8.94
CA TYR A 23 18.14 -10.44 -9.10
C TYR A 23 17.68 -9.59 -10.30
N TRP A 24 18.58 -9.21 -11.22
CA TRP A 24 18.25 -8.31 -12.31
C TRP A 24 18.09 -9.04 -13.65
N HIS A 25 16.91 -8.95 -14.24
CA HIS A 25 16.64 -9.40 -15.60
C HIS A 25 15.66 -8.42 -16.27
N PRO A 26 15.87 -7.97 -17.52
CA PRO A 26 15.07 -6.91 -18.15
C PRO A 26 13.57 -7.18 -18.17
N LYS A 27 13.15 -8.43 -18.41
CA LYS A 27 11.74 -8.83 -18.41
C LYS A 27 11.13 -8.73 -17.02
N VAL A 28 11.80 -9.26 -16.00
CA VAL A 28 11.36 -9.23 -14.60
C VAL A 28 11.30 -7.78 -14.11
N PHE A 29 12.34 -7.00 -14.38
CA PHE A 29 12.40 -5.58 -14.06
C PHE A 29 11.22 -4.80 -14.67
N GLY A 30 10.97 -4.97 -15.99
CA GLY A 30 9.86 -4.29 -16.67
C GLY A 30 8.49 -4.63 -16.09
N LEU A 31 8.28 -5.89 -15.70
CA LEU A 31 7.02 -6.31 -15.07
C LEU A 31 6.87 -5.77 -13.65
N PHE A 32 7.95 -5.68 -12.85
CA PHE A 32 7.89 -5.04 -11.54
C PHE A 32 7.69 -3.51 -11.65
N LEU A 33 8.25 -2.86 -12.69
CA LEU A 33 7.90 -1.47 -12.98
C LEU A 33 6.40 -1.31 -13.26
N LEU A 34 5.81 -2.20 -14.05
CA LEU A 34 4.37 -2.19 -14.32
C LEU A 34 3.54 -2.43 -13.03
N SER A 35 3.95 -3.41 -12.22
CA SER A 35 3.34 -3.68 -10.92
C SER A 35 3.37 -2.44 -10.01
N GLY A 36 4.49 -1.73 -10.00
CA GLY A 36 4.66 -0.49 -9.27
C GLY A 36 3.83 0.67 -9.83
N ALA A 37 3.73 0.79 -11.16
CA ALA A 37 2.89 1.80 -11.81
C ALA A 37 1.40 1.62 -11.45
N ILE A 38 0.92 0.37 -11.39
CA ILE A 38 -0.45 0.06 -10.98
C ILE A 38 -0.64 0.30 -9.46
N GLY A 39 0.24 -0.25 -8.62
CA GLY A 39 0.12 -0.19 -7.16
C GLY A 39 0.39 1.20 -6.61
N PHE A 40 1.62 1.70 -6.78
CA PHE A 40 2.04 3.01 -6.26
C PHE A 40 1.67 4.17 -7.18
N GLY A 41 1.63 3.97 -8.50
CA GLY A 41 1.24 5.01 -9.43
C GLY A 41 -0.26 5.29 -9.37
N LEU A 42 -1.06 4.40 -9.94
CA LEU A 42 -2.51 4.55 -10.01
C LEU A 42 -3.16 4.44 -8.63
N GLY A 43 -2.75 3.45 -7.82
CA GLY A 43 -3.31 3.19 -6.50
C GLY A 43 -3.13 4.36 -5.54
N ASP A 44 -1.92 4.93 -5.43
CA ASP A 44 -1.65 6.07 -4.55
C ASP A 44 -2.32 7.35 -5.04
N ILE A 45 -2.38 7.61 -6.35
CA ILE A 45 -3.12 8.75 -6.89
C ILE A 45 -4.59 8.64 -6.50
N ALA A 46 -5.19 7.47 -6.63
CA ALA A 46 -6.57 7.23 -6.25
C ALA A 46 -6.76 7.37 -4.72
N LEU A 47 -5.84 6.84 -3.92
CA LEU A 47 -5.84 6.97 -2.46
C LEU A 47 -5.83 8.43 -2.02
N PHE A 48 -4.92 9.25 -2.56
CA PHE A 48 -4.83 10.67 -2.24
C PHE A 48 -6.03 11.49 -2.74
N ARG A 49 -6.74 11.00 -3.75
CA ARG A 49 -8.02 11.59 -4.19
C ARG A 49 -9.19 11.21 -3.27
N ALA A 50 -9.16 10.02 -2.68
CA ALA A 50 -10.18 9.58 -1.73
C ALA A 50 -10.10 10.30 -0.36
N PHE A 51 -8.88 10.58 0.14
CA PHE A 51 -8.69 11.20 1.46
C PHE A 51 -9.46 12.50 1.70
N PRO A 52 -9.44 13.51 0.81
CA PRO A 52 -10.22 14.74 1.03
C PRO A 52 -11.73 14.52 1.01
N LEU A 53 -12.20 13.49 0.30
CA LEU A 53 -13.62 13.20 0.12
C LEU A 53 -14.21 12.38 1.26
N LEU A 54 -13.47 11.40 1.78
CA LEU A 54 -13.94 10.44 2.77
C LEU A 54 -13.31 10.62 4.16
N GLY A 55 -12.23 11.39 4.24
CA GLY A 55 -11.37 11.42 5.42
C GLY A 55 -10.47 10.17 5.53
N SER A 56 -9.47 10.24 6.40
CA SER A 56 -8.44 9.19 6.51
C SER A 56 -8.98 7.83 6.96
N ARG A 57 -9.87 7.81 7.94
CA ARG A 57 -10.40 6.56 8.53
C ARG A 57 -11.20 5.74 7.52
N LEU A 58 -12.19 6.38 6.85
CA LEU A 58 -13.07 5.67 5.92
C LEU A 58 -12.31 5.25 4.65
N THR A 59 -11.43 6.11 4.14
CA THR A 59 -10.58 5.76 2.99
C THR A 59 -9.70 4.55 3.29
N THR A 60 -8.99 4.56 4.42
CA THR A 60 -8.12 3.46 4.82
C THR A 60 -8.92 2.17 5.04
N LEU A 61 -10.10 2.27 5.64
CA LEU A 61 -11.00 1.14 5.83
C LEU A 61 -11.40 0.50 4.49
N ILE A 62 -11.88 1.31 3.54
CA ILE A 62 -12.27 0.82 2.21
C ILE A 62 -11.09 0.15 1.52
N VAL A 63 -9.94 0.83 1.49
CA VAL A 63 -8.75 0.31 0.77
C VAL A 63 -8.31 -1.02 1.34
N HIS A 64 -8.17 -1.17 2.64
CA HIS A 64 -7.68 -2.41 3.25
C HIS A 64 -8.73 -3.53 3.23
N CYS A 65 -10.00 -3.22 3.52
CA CYS A 65 -11.04 -4.26 3.52
C CYS A 65 -11.38 -4.77 2.13
N VAL A 66 -11.23 -3.94 1.07
CA VAL A 66 -11.52 -4.36 -0.30
C VAL A 66 -10.29 -4.96 -0.99
N SER A 67 -9.07 -4.52 -0.67
CA SER A 67 -7.85 -5.07 -1.29
C SER A 67 -7.66 -6.57 -1.01
N VAL A 68 -8.06 -7.03 0.17
CA VAL A 68 -7.94 -8.45 0.57
C VAL A 68 -8.77 -9.37 -0.32
N PRO A 69 -10.09 -9.21 -0.45
CA PRO A 69 -10.88 -10.07 -1.35
C PRO A 69 -10.48 -9.90 -2.82
N VAL A 70 -10.13 -8.68 -3.26
CA VAL A 70 -9.62 -8.46 -4.63
C VAL A 70 -8.38 -9.30 -4.87
N ALA A 71 -7.43 -9.30 -3.95
CA ALA A 71 -6.22 -10.08 -4.06
C ALA A 71 -6.51 -11.59 -4.03
N ALA A 72 -7.26 -12.07 -3.04
CA ALA A 72 -7.55 -13.49 -2.88
C ALA A 72 -8.29 -14.07 -4.11
N ILE A 73 -9.28 -13.36 -4.63
CA ILE A 73 -10.03 -13.78 -5.82
C ILE A 73 -9.11 -13.77 -7.06
N THR A 74 -8.34 -12.71 -7.26
CA THR A 74 -7.47 -12.59 -8.44
C THR A 74 -6.34 -13.63 -8.40
N GLU A 75 -5.77 -13.87 -7.22
CA GLU A 75 -4.71 -14.86 -7.01
C GLU A 75 -5.23 -16.28 -7.28
N TYR A 76 -6.45 -16.58 -6.82
CA TYR A 76 -7.10 -17.84 -7.14
C TYR A 76 -7.23 -18.08 -8.65
N PHE A 77 -7.71 -17.08 -9.40
CA PHE A 77 -7.88 -17.23 -10.86
C PHE A 77 -6.55 -17.27 -11.62
N TRP A 78 -5.48 -16.68 -11.12
CA TRP A 78 -4.22 -16.55 -11.85
C TRP A 78 -3.15 -17.57 -11.43
N LEU A 79 -3.04 -17.83 -10.14
CA LEU A 79 -2.05 -18.77 -9.58
C LEU A 79 -2.67 -20.08 -9.08
N GLY A 80 -4.01 -20.18 -9.04
CA GLY A 80 -4.69 -21.33 -8.46
C GLY A 80 -4.54 -21.45 -6.94
N THR A 81 -3.97 -20.43 -6.29
CA THR A 81 -3.73 -20.45 -4.85
C THR A 81 -5.05 -20.43 -4.08
N THR A 82 -5.26 -21.40 -3.19
CA THR A 82 -6.46 -21.49 -2.35
C THR A 82 -6.11 -21.20 -0.89
N MET A 83 -6.95 -20.42 -0.23
CA MET A 83 -6.88 -20.26 1.22
C MET A 83 -7.62 -21.39 1.91
N THR A 84 -7.07 -21.91 3.00
CA THR A 84 -7.82 -22.85 3.84
C THR A 84 -9.02 -22.19 4.50
N PRO A 85 -10.09 -22.92 4.85
CA PRO A 85 -11.23 -22.34 5.56
C PRO A 85 -10.85 -21.61 6.84
N GLN A 86 -9.86 -22.11 7.57
CA GLN A 86 -9.34 -21.45 8.78
C GLN A 86 -8.67 -20.11 8.46
N GLN A 87 -7.87 -20.03 7.39
CA GLN A 87 -7.25 -18.77 6.95
C GLN A 87 -8.31 -17.75 6.52
N ILE A 88 -9.38 -18.19 5.85
CA ILE A 88 -10.51 -17.31 5.48
C ILE A 88 -11.20 -16.77 6.74
N VAL A 89 -11.47 -17.62 7.74
CA VAL A 89 -12.03 -17.15 9.01
C VAL A 89 -11.13 -16.14 9.69
N CYS A 90 -9.83 -16.40 9.78
CA CYS A 90 -8.87 -15.46 10.36
C CYS A 90 -8.85 -14.13 9.60
N ALA A 91 -8.86 -14.16 8.26
CA ALA A 91 -8.91 -12.95 7.43
C ALA A 91 -10.19 -12.12 7.72
N VAL A 92 -11.35 -12.78 7.80
CA VAL A 92 -12.63 -12.11 8.13
C VAL A 92 -12.57 -11.51 9.54
N VAL A 93 -12.04 -12.22 10.53
CA VAL A 93 -11.88 -11.71 11.91
C VAL A 93 -10.97 -10.48 11.94
N ILE A 94 -9.83 -10.51 11.23
CA ILE A 94 -8.92 -9.37 11.11
C ILE A 94 -9.66 -8.17 10.52
N LEU A 95 -10.28 -8.34 9.37
CA LEU A 95 -10.97 -7.25 8.67
C LEU A 95 -12.16 -6.69 9.47
N ALA A 96 -12.90 -7.53 10.17
CA ALA A 96 -13.97 -7.11 11.07
C ALA A 96 -13.41 -6.29 12.24
N GLY A 97 -12.31 -6.74 12.86
CA GLY A 97 -11.62 -6.00 13.92
C GLY A 97 -11.12 -4.64 13.44
N VAL A 98 -10.50 -4.56 12.27
CA VAL A 98 -10.05 -3.31 11.64
C VAL A 98 -11.25 -2.41 11.33
N ALA A 99 -12.34 -2.96 10.80
CA ALA A 99 -13.56 -2.21 10.49
C ALA A 99 -14.18 -1.58 11.77
N VAL A 100 -14.26 -2.33 12.85
CA VAL A 100 -14.74 -1.82 14.14
C VAL A 100 -13.81 -0.75 14.70
N ALA A 101 -12.50 -0.95 14.62
CA ALA A 101 -11.51 0.00 15.15
C ALA A 101 -11.49 1.33 14.40
N LEU A 102 -11.62 1.29 13.07
CA LEU A 102 -11.54 2.46 12.19
C LEU A 102 -12.91 3.08 11.89
N ALA A 103 -14.02 2.45 12.30
CA ALA A 103 -15.36 2.98 12.06
C ALA A 103 -15.46 4.44 12.52
N PRO A 104 -15.99 5.35 11.69
CA PRO A 104 -16.16 6.76 12.04
C PRO A 104 -16.97 6.91 13.34
N LYS A 105 -16.56 7.85 14.20
CA LYS A 105 -17.28 8.13 15.47
C LYS A 105 -18.62 8.82 15.25
N GLU A 106 -18.72 9.60 14.17
CA GLU A 106 -19.91 10.35 13.76
C GLU A 106 -20.14 10.13 12.27
N ASN A 107 -21.38 10.14 11.82
CA ASN A 107 -21.69 10.21 10.41
C ASN A 107 -21.20 11.56 9.89
N PRO A 108 -20.11 11.62 9.10
CA PRO A 108 -19.73 12.87 8.49
C PRO A 108 -20.93 13.33 7.64
N ASN A 109 -21.33 14.60 7.74
CA ASN A 109 -22.31 15.22 6.86
C ASN A 109 -21.70 15.34 5.44
N LEU A 110 -21.39 14.20 4.82
CA LEU A 110 -20.83 14.12 3.49
C LEU A 110 -21.98 14.23 2.49
N GLU A 111 -21.83 15.11 1.54
CA GLU A 111 -22.73 15.12 0.38
C GLU A 111 -22.65 13.75 -0.31
N ARG A 112 -23.81 13.21 -0.69
CA ARG A 112 -23.91 11.90 -1.36
C ARG A 112 -23.02 11.82 -2.59
N SER A 113 -22.83 12.93 -3.29
CA SER A 113 -21.96 13.06 -4.47
C SER A 113 -20.49 12.79 -4.10
N ASP A 114 -20.00 13.39 -3.02
CA ASP A 114 -18.60 13.26 -2.59
C ASP A 114 -18.32 11.90 -1.96
N LEU A 115 -19.31 11.35 -1.25
CA LEU A 115 -19.25 9.98 -0.75
C LEU A 115 -19.08 8.97 -1.89
N LEU A 116 -19.92 9.05 -2.94
CA LEU A 116 -19.84 8.13 -4.09
C LEU A 116 -18.52 8.27 -4.87
N LYS A 117 -18.07 9.50 -5.11
CA LYS A 117 -16.77 9.76 -5.74
C LYS A 117 -15.61 9.23 -4.89
N GLY A 118 -15.66 9.46 -3.59
CA GLY A 118 -14.65 9.00 -2.66
C GLY A 118 -14.58 7.47 -2.59
N ILE A 119 -15.73 6.79 -2.53
CA ILE A 119 -15.79 5.31 -2.61
C ILE A 119 -15.19 4.83 -3.94
N GLY A 120 -15.55 5.44 -5.06
CA GLY A 120 -14.99 5.08 -6.37
C GLY A 120 -13.45 5.17 -6.39
N TRP A 121 -12.89 6.26 -5.88
CA TRP A 121 -11.43 6.38 -5.73
C TRP A 121 -10.85 5.37 -4.76
N GLY A 122 -11.52 5.11 -3.64
CA GLY A 122 -11.12 4.08 -2.67
C GLY A 122 -11.07 2.67 -3.27
N LEU A 123 -12.04 2.32 -4.12
CA LEU A 123 -12.06 1.03 -4.83
C LEU A 123 -10.91 0.90 -5.83
N ILE A 124 -10.60 1.98 -6.57
CA ILE A 124 -9.43 2.00 -7.48
C ILE A 124 -8.14 1.83 -6.68
N ALA A 125 -8.00 2.51 -5.54
CA ALA A 125 -6.85 2.36 -4.67
C ALA A 125 -6.73 0.94 -4.10
N ALA A 126 -7.85 0.33 -3.68
CA ALA A 126 -7.91 -1.04 -3.21
C ALA A 126 -7.49 -2.06 -4.28
N PHE A 127 -7.94 -1.86 -5.53
CA PHE A 127 -7.52 -2.67 -6.67
C PHE A 127 -6.02 -2.51 -6.93
N GLY A 128 -5.49 -1.28 -6.94
CA GLY A 128 -4.06 -1.01 -7.08
C GLY A 128 -3.23 -1.74 -6.02
N GLN A 129 -3.69 -1.75 -4.78
CA GLN A 129 -3.02 -2.45 -3.68
C GLN A 129 -3.17 -3.97 -3.78
N GLY A 130 -4.37 -4.50 -3.93
CA GLY A 130 -4.61 -5.94 -3.97
C GLY A 130 -4.01 -6.59 -5.20
N PHE A 131 -4.34 -6.08 -6.38
CA PHE A 131 -3.86 -6.61 -7.65
C PHE A 131 -2.43 -6.18 -7.96
N GLY A 132 -2.14 -4.88 -8.00
CA GLY A 132 -0.84 -4.35 -8.42
C GLY A 132 0.26 -4.67 -7.42
N ALA A 133 0.02 -4.44 -6.12
CA ALA A 133 1.04 -4.64 -5.10
C ALA A 133 1.16 -6.09 -4.62
N GLY A 134 0.04 -6.80 -4.59
CA GLY A 134 -0.02 -8.19 -4.14
C GLY A 134 0.16 -9.17 -5.29
N VAL A 135 -0.94 -9.45 -5.99
CA VAL A 135 -1.03 -10.57 -6.93
C VAL A 135 -0.05 -10.47 -8.08
N LEU A 136 0.04 -9.29 -8.74
CA LEU A 136 0.96 -9.15 -9.87
C LEU A 136 2.43 -9.33 -9.45
N SER A 137 2.79 -8.91 -8.25
CA SER A 137 4.13 -9.16 -7.71
C SER A 137 4.40 -10.65 -7.56
N ARG A 138 3.47 -11.40 -6.99
CA ARG A 138 3.57 -12.87 -6.85
C ARG A 138 3.60 -13.60 -8.18
N VAL A 139 2.74 -13.23 -9.11
CA VAL A 139 2.75 -13.81 -10.47
C VAL A 139 4.10 -13.65 -11.14
N ILE A 140 4.74 -12.49 -10.98
CA ILE A 140 6.08 -12.26 -11.53
C ILE A 140 7.09 -13.18 -10.84
N THR A 141 7.04 -13.27 -9.52
CA THR A 141 7.97 -14.08 -8.72
C THR A 141 7.82 -15.58 -9.03
N GLU A 142 6.59 -16.09 -9.07
CA GLU A 142 6.35 -17.53 -9.21
C GLU A 142 6.40 -18.02 -10.67
N ASN A 143 5.89 -17.23 -11.62
CA ASN A 143 5.68 -17.71 -12.99
C ASN A 143 6.68 -17.12 -14.00
N VAL A 144 7.31 -15.98 -13.69
CA VAL A 144 8.17 -15.29 -14.67
C VAL A 144 9.64 -15.36 -14.28
N ALA A 145 9.98 -15.08 -13.04
CA ALA A 145 11.36 -15.03 -12.57
C ALA A 145 12.10 -16.37 -12.76
N PRO A 146 11.55 -17.54 -12.40
CA PRO A 146 12.24 -18.82 -12.57
C PRO A 146 12.59 -19.10 -14.03
N GLY A 147 11.73 -18.75 -14.97
CA GLY A 147 11.97 -18.91 -16.41
C GLY A 147 13.07 -18.02 -16.97
N THR A 148 13.58 -17.06 -16.18
CA THR A 148 14.67 -16.15 -16.54
C THR A 148 15.99 -16.47 -15.83
N GLY A 149 16.01 -17.50 -14.98
CA GLY A 149 17.16 -17.85 -14.14
C GLY A 149 17.37 -16.92 -12.94
N VAL A 150 16.37 -16.08 -12.61
CA VAL A 150 16.39 -15.20 -11.43
C VAL A 150 15.64 -15.90 -10.29
N GLU A 151 16.37 -16.26 -9.26
CA GLU A 151 15.80 -16.79 -8.03
C GLU A 151 15.54 -15.63 -7.06
N LEU A 152 14.28 -15.38 -6.75
CA LEU A 152 13.86 -14.31 -5.84
C LEU A 152 13.57 -14.91 -4.47
N ASP A 153 14.58 -14.93 -3.60
CA ASP A 153 14.47 -15.42 -2.23
C ASP A 153 15.06 -14.46 -1.20
N GLY A 154 14.59 -14.56 0.02
CA GLY A 154 15.11 -13.84 1.16
C GLY A 154 14.93 -12.32 1.12
N PHE A 155 15.54 -11.66 2.09
CA PHE A 155 15.37 -10.22 2.33
C PHE A 155 15.90 -9.33 1.19
N HIS A 156 17.01 -9.73 0.56
CA HIS A 156 17.61 -8.97 -0.53
C HIS A 156 16.70 -8.95 -1.78
N ALA A 157 16.03 -10.06 -2.08
CA ALA A 157 15.01 -10.10 -3.11
C ALA A 157 13.84 -9.17 -2.78
N GLY A 158 13.38 -9.16 -1.52
CA GLY A 158 12.36 -8.22 -1.05
C GLY A 158 12.74 -6.74 -1.28
N ILE A 159 14.00 -6.36 -0.99
CA ILE A 159 14.54 -5.02 -1.30
C ILE A 159 14.49 -4.75 -2.79
N THR A 160 14.98 -5.69 -3.61
CA THR A 160 15.05 -5.53 -5.07
C THR A 160 13.67 -5.31 -5.67
N VAL A 161 12.71 -6.15 -5.31
CA VAL A 161 11.32 -6.03 -5.76
C VAL A 161 10.72 -4.70 -5.32
N ALA A 162 10.93 -4.28 -4.07
CA ALA A 162 10.47 -3.01 -3.56
C ALA A 162 11.03 -1.82 -4.35
N VAL A 163 12.35 -1.80 -4.63
CA VAL A 163 13.02 -0.76 -5.42
C VAL A 163 12.46 -0.69 -6.83
N GLN A 164 12.39 -1.82 -7.53
CA GLN A 164 11.90 -1.88 -8.92
C GLN A 164 10.47 -1.38 -9.03
N ARG A 165 9.60 -1.76 -8.09
CA ARG A 165 8.21 -1.31 -8.05
C ARG A 165 8.08 0.17 -7.71
N MET A 166 8.87 0.68 -6.76
CA MET A 166 8.86 2.12 -6.43
C MET A 166 9.32 2.97 -7.61
N LEU A 167 10.31 2.52 -8.38
CA LEU A 167 10.71 3.19 -9.61
C LEU A 167 9.55 3.25 -10.61
N GLY A 168 8.79 2.17 -10.77
CA GLY A 168 7.60 2.14 -11.61
C GLY A 168 6.52 3.15 -11.16
N GLY A 169 6.25 3.19 -9.86
CA GLY A 169 5.32 4.16 -9.27
C GLY A 169 5.78 5.61 -9.45
N MET A 170 7.08 5.88 -9.26
CA MET A 170 7.69 7.20 -9.46
C MET A 170 7.59 7.65 -10.93
N LEU A 171 7.92 6.78 -11.87
CA LEU A 171 7.83 7.07 -13.30
C LEU A 171 6.38 7.39 -13.70
N PHE A 172 5.42 6.56 -13.29
CA PHE A 172 4.01 6.78 -13.58
C PHE A 172 3.50 8.09 -12.98
N SER A 173 3.77 8.32 -11.70
CA SER A 173 3.32 9.53 -10.99
C SER A 173 4.00 10.80 -11.54
N GLY A 174 5.27 10.70 -11.93
CA GLY A 174 6.00 11.78 -12.59
C GLY A 174 5.42 12.14 -13.94
N LEU A 175 5.17 11.14 -14.79
CA LEU A 175 4.52 11.33 -16.10
C LEU A 175 3.11 11.91 -15.94
N PHE A 176 2.33 11.39 -14.99
CA PHE A 176 1.01 11.91 -14.68
C PHE A 176 1.07 13.39 -14.25
N LEU A 177 2.01 13.76 -13.37
CA LEU A 177 2.19 15.15 -12.94
C LEU A 177 2.58 16.06 -14.12
N LEU A 178 3.48 15.60 -14.98
CA LEU A 178 3.86 16.35 -16.19
C LEU A 178 2.67 16.53 -17.14
N ALA A 179 1.87 15.49 -17.34
CA ALA A 179 0.66 15.55 -18.16
C ALA A 179 -0.36 16.54 -17.57
N VAL A 180 -0.60 16.50 -16.26
CA VAL A 180 -1.50 17.44 -15.58
C VAL A 180 -0.98 18.87 -15.70
N ARG A 181 0.33 19.10 -15.47
CA ARG A 181 0.93 20.44 -15.64
C ARG A 181 0.84 20.96 -17.07
N ALA A 182 1.07 20.12 -18.07
CA ALA A 182 0.93 20.49 -19.48
C ALA A 182 -0.54 20.82 -19.83
N TRP A 183 -1.48 20.05 -19.29
CA TRP A 183 -2.91 20.32 -19.47
C TRP A 183 -3.35 21.62 -18.80
N LEU A 184 -2.89 21.91 -17.57
CA LEU A 184 -3.20 23.16 -16.85
C LEU A 184 -2.63 24.39 -17.54
N LYS A 185 -1.45 24.28 -18.18
CA LYS A 185 -0.91 25.37 -19.01
C LYS A 185 -1.83 25.73 -20.17
N ARG A 186 -2.60 24.75 -20.69
CA ARG A 186 -3.58 24.95 -21.78
C ARG A 186 -4.96 25.43 -21.27
N LYS A 187 -5.29 25.18 -19.99
CA LYS A 187 -6.54 25.55 -19.34
C LYS A 187 -6.29 26.19 -17.98
N PRO A 188 -5.80 27.44 -17.92
CA PRO A 188 -5.43 28.11 -16.66
C PRO A 188 -6.63 28.36 -15.73
N ASP A 189 -7.86 28.45 -16.27
CA ASP A 189 -9.09 28.70 -15.50
C ASP A 189 -9.73 27.41 -14.94
N SER A 190 -9.03 26.28 -15.02
CA SER A 190 -9.52 25.02 -14.46
C SER A 190 -9.54 25.07 -12.93
N PRO A 191 -10.58 24.50 -12.28
CA PRO A 191 -10.63 24.35 -10.81
C PRO A 191 -9.41 23.63 -10.22
N LEU A 192 -8.73 22.80 -11.02
CA LEU A 192 -7.51 22.10 -10.63
C LEU A 192 -6.28 23.02 -10.55
N ALA A 193 -6.31 24.21 -11.16
CA ALA A 193 -5.19 25.16 -11.12
C ALA A 193 -4.95 25.69 -9.70
N GLY A 194 -6.02 25.86 -8.89
CA GLY A 194 -5.91 26.22 -7.47
C GLY A 194 -5.25 25.16 -6.61
N MET A 195 -5.42 23.87 -6.93
CA MET A 195 -4.82 22.76 -6.18
C MET A 195 -3.31 22.61 -6.42
N THR A 196 -2.78 23.16 -7.50
CA THR A 196 -1.35 23.08 -7.84
C THR A 196 -0.57 24.32 -7.43
N ARG A 197 -1.24 25.35 -6.95
CA ARG A 197 -0.60 26.58 -6.44
C ARG A 197 -0.08 26.26 -5.04
N ALA A 198 1.22 26.07 -4.91
CA ALA A 198 1.89 26.07 -3.62
C ALA A 198 1.74 27.49 -3.01
N ASP A 199 1.01 27.59 -1.93
CA ASP A 199 0.86 28.84 -1.15
C ASP A 199 2.19 29.16 -0.46
N GLY A 200 3.24 29.45 -1.06
CA GLY A 200 4.53 29.99 -0.60
C GLY A 200 5.00 29.79 0.86
N THR A 201 4.20 29.17 1.70
CA THR A 201 4.37 28.99 3.15
C THR A 201 4.96 27.63 3.54
N ASN A 202 5.52 26.88 2.58
CA ASN A 202 6.11 25.57 2.86
C ASN A 202 7.38 25.73 3.71
N ASP A 203 7.28 25.44 4.99
CA ASP A 203 8.45 25.27 5.86
C ASP A 203 9.16 23.95 5.55
N TRP A 204 10.01 23.96 4.52
CA TRP A 204 10.81 22.80 4.12
C TRP A 204 11.80 22.37 5.20
N ARG A 205 12.28 23.28 6.04
CA ARG A 205 13.26 22.97 7.08
C ARG A 205 12.64 22.17 8.21
N GLY A 206 11.44 22.55 8.65
CA GLY A 206 10.69 21.81 9.67
C GLY A 206 10.11 20.50 9.15
N GLY A 207 9.65 20.48 7.88
CA GLY A 207 9.02 19.28 7.27
C GLY A 207 10.00 18.21 6.79
N PHE A 208 11.26 18.55 6.49
CA PHE A 208 12.23 17.62 5.90
C PHE A 208 12.54 16.38 6.76
N PRO A 209 12.79 16.48 8.08
CA PRO A 209 13.02 15.31 8.93
C PRO A 209 11.83 14.37 8.93
N TRP A 210 10.59 14.89 8.95
CA TRP A 210 9.38 14.09 8.88
C TRP A 210 9.19 13.41 7.54
N LEU A 211 9.56 14.07 6.43
CA LEU A 211 9.58 13.47 5.11
C LEU A 211 10.56 12.30 5.02
N LEU A 212 11.75 12.45 5.58
CA LEU A 212 12.74 11.37 5.66
C LEU A 212 12.24 10.21 6.51
N ALA A 213 11.73 10.50 7.72
CA ALA A 213 11.22 9.47 8.63
C ALA A 213 10.05 8.68 8.01
N THR A 214 9.09 9.37 7.38
CA THR A 214 7.95 8.71 6.72
C THR A 214 8.37 7.97 5.44
N GLY A 215 9.36 8.48 4.70
CA GLY A 215 9.93 7.82 3.53
C GLY A 215 10.69 6.54 3.90
N PHE A 216 11.40 6.55 5.02
CA PHE A 216 12.11 5.39 5.52
C PHE A 216 11.17 4.34 6.11
N ALA A 217 10.31 4.73 7.06
CA ALA A 217 9.45 3.79 7.78
C ALA A 217 8.39 3.14 6.87
N GLY A 218 7.72 3.89 6.02
CA GLY A 218 6.66 3.38 5.16
C GLY A 218 7.23 2.69 3.91
N PRO A 219 7.64 3.45 2.89
CA PRO A 219 8.06 2.87 1.63
C PRO A 219 9.33 2.02 1.74
N ALA A 220 10.39 2.49 2.42
CA ALA A 220 11.64 1.74 2.43
C ALA A 220 11.52 0.45 3.26
N LEU A 221 11.15 0.56 4.52
CA LEU A 221 11.08 -0.60 5.41
C LEU A 221 9.78 -1.39 5.21
N GLY A 222 8.62 -0.72 5.25
CA GLY A 222 7.32 -1.36 5.19
C GLY A 222 7.08 -2.09 3.88
N VAL A 223 7.40 -1.47 2.73
CA VAL A 223 7.23 -2.11 1.43
C VAL A 223 8.23 -3.24 1.23
N THR A 224 9.47 -3.10 1.69
CA THR A 224 10.45 -4.19 1.64
C THR A 224 9.98 -5.42 2.42
N CYS A 225 9.54 -5.22 3.67
CA CYS A 225 9.01 -6.32 4.48
C CYS A 225 7.75 -6.94 3.84
N TYR A 226 6.89 -6.11 3.26
CA TYR A 226 5.72 -6.59 2.53
C TYR A 226 6.09 -7.44 1.32
N GLN A 227 7.02 -6.98 0.49
CA GLN A 227 7.46 -7.75 -0.68
C GLN A 227 8.17 -9.03 -0.26
N TRP A 228 9.01 -8.97 0.77
CA TRP A 228 9.64 -10.17 1.32
C TRP A 228 8.61 -11.18 1.82
N ALA A 229 7.59 -10.74 2.56
CA ALA A 229 6.53 -11.64 3.02
C ALA A 229 5.77 -12.30 1.86
N LEU A 230 5.61 -11.60 0.72
CA LEU A 230 4.95 -12.14 -0.47
C LEU A 230 5.79 -13.15 -1.26
N LEU A 231 7.09 -13.26 -1.02
CA LEU A 231 7.91 -14.27 -1.70
C LEU A 231 7.48 -15.69 -1.28
N ASP A 232 7.17 -15.87 0.02
CA ASP A 232 6.91 -17.19 0.59
C ASP A 232 5.44 -17.42 0.98
N ASN A 233 4.58 -16.36 0.93
CA ASN A 233 3.21 -16.45 1.43
C ASN A 233 2.18 -15.95 0.44
N ALA A 234 1.00 -16.57 0.43
CA ALA A 234 -0.13 -16.14 -0.36
C ALA A 234 -0.57 -14.71 -0.02
N THR A 235 -0.97 -13.94 -1.03
CA THR A 235 -1.43 -12.56 -0.86
C THR A 235 -2.65 -12.48 0.07
N GLY A 236 -3.54 -13.48 0.00
CA GLY A 236 -4.70 -13.58 0.88
C GLY A 236 -4.35 -13.77 2.37
N VAL A 237 -3.13 -14.23 2.69
CA VAL A 237 -2.61 -14.31 4.07
C VAL A 237 -1.92 -13.00 4.47
N VAL A 238 -1.10 -12.44 3.60
CA VAL A 238 -0.27 -11.26 3.90
C VAL A 238 -1.11 -9.98 4.01
N LEU A 239 -2.04 -9.75 3.09
CA LEU A 239 -2.83 -8.51 3.06
C LEU A 239 -3.73 -8.30 4.29
N PRO A 240 -4.44 -9.29 4.85
CA PRO A 240 -5.17 -9.09 6.10
C PRO A 240 -4.27 -8.63 7.25
N ILE A 241 -3.05 -9.18 7.34
CA ILE A 241 -2.08 -8.78 8.36
C ILE A 241 -1.67 -7.32 8.15
N ILE A 242 -1.40 -6.91 6.92
CA ILE A 242 -1.06 -5.52 6.58
C ILE A 242 -2.24 -4.57 6.85
N ALA A 243 -3.47 -5.02 6.68
CA ALA A 243 -4.66 -4.23 6.98
C ALA A 243 -4.73 -3.78 8.46
N THR A 244 -3.97 -4.40 9.36
CA THR A 244 -3.86 -3.97 10.76
C THR A 244 -2.90 -2.79 10.97
N THR A 245 -2.11 -2.40 9.97
CA THR A 245 -1.14 -1.29 10.08
C THR A 245 -1.74 0.01 10.66
N PRO A 246 -2.95 0.45 10.27
CA PRO A 246 -3.57 1.64 10.85
C PRO A 246 -3.84 1.53 12.36
N LEU A 247 -3.91 0.32 12.91
CA LEU A 247 -4.14 0.12 14.35
C LEU A 247 -2.92 0.52 15.19
N VAL A 248 -1.72 0.54 14.60
CA VAL A 248 -0.48 1.01 15.27
C VAL A 248 -0.59 2.49 15.64
N VAL A 249 -1.41 3.27 14.94
CA VAL A 249 -1.67 4.67 15.28
C VAL A 249 -2.34 4.80 16.66
N ILE A 250 -3.12 3.80 17.10
CA ILE A 250 -3.81 3.83 18.39
C ILE A 250 -2.84 3.96 19.57
N PRO A 251 -1.86 3.05 19.78
CA PRO A 251 -0.88 3.20 20.86
C PRO A 251 0.00 4.44 20.67
N MET A 252 0.30 4.85 19.44
CA MET A 252 1.07 6.08 19.19
C MET A 252 0.30 7.33 19.63
N SER A 253 -0.99 7.44 19.32
CA SER A 253 -1.83 8.55 19.77
C SER A 253 -1.93 8.64 21.30
N ILE A 254 -1.97 7.48 21.98
CA ILE A 254 -1.93 7.42 23.45
C ILE A 254 -0.57 7.94 23.96
N ALA A 255 0.53 7.48 23.40
CA ALA A 255 1.88 7.87 23.81
C ALA A 255 2.17 9.36 23.59
N LEU A 256 1.60 9.94 22.52
CA LEU A 256 1.75 11.36 22.16
C LEU A 256 0.71 12.26 22.87
N ASN A 257 -0.21 11.70 23.66
CA ASN A 257 -1.31 12.42 24.31
C ASN A 257 -2.19 13.25 23.33
N GLU A 258 -2.30 12.81 22.06
CA GLU A 258 -3.08 13.54 21.06
C GLU A 258 -4.58 13.29 21.19
N GLU A 259 -5.00 12.02 21.24
CA GLU A 259 -6.40 11.61 21.37
C GLU A 259 -6.55 10.39 22.28
N LYS A 260 -7.60 10.35 23.09
CA LYS A 260 -7.98 9.13 23.81
C LYS A 260 -8.74 8.20 22.85
N PRO A 261 -8.22 7.00 22.57
CA PRO A 261 -8.91 6.06 21.71
C PRO A 261 -10.26 5.66 22.33
N SER A 262 -11.25 5.45 21.49
CA SER A 262 -12.54 4.95 21.96
C SER A 262 -12.43 3.48 22.36
N TRP A 263 -13.29 3.04 23.29
CA TRP A 263 -13.39 1.62 23.65
C TRP A 263 -13.58 0.72 22.41
N ARG A 264 -14.36 1.18 21.45
CA ARG A 264 -14.56 0.48 20.16
C ARG A 264 -13.26 0.30 19.39
N SER A 265 -12.40 1.33 19.33
CA SER A 265 -11.10 1.24 18.65
C SER A 265 -10.18 0.26 19.34
N LEU A 266 -10.17 0.21 20.67
CA LEU A 266 -9.39 -0.75 21.44
C LEU A 266 -9.91 -2.19 21.24
N ALA A 267 -11.21 -2.40 21.39
CA ALA A 267 -11.83 -3.71 21.20
C ALA A 267 -11.60 -4.25 19.78
N GLY A 268 -11.84 -3.41 18.75
CA GLY A 268 -11.55 -3.78 17.35
C GLY A 268 -10.08 -4.11 17.11
N GLY A 269 -9.17 -3.35 17.73
CA GLY A 269 -7.74 -3.63 17.68
C GLY A 269 -7.37 -4.99 18.28
N VAL A 270 -7.91 -5.33 19.45
CA VAL A 270 -7.69 -6.63 20.10
C VAL A 270 -8.22 -7.78 19.23
N VAL A 271 -9.42 -7.64 18.66
CA VAL A 271 -10.00 -8.65 17.75
C VAL A 271 -9.10 -8.83 16.51
N ALA A 272 -8.64 -7.74 15.89
CA ALA A 272 -7.77 -7.82 14.72
C ALA A 272 -6.45 -8.52 15.05
N VAL A 273 -5.80 -8.19 16.18
CA VAL A 273 -4.55 -8.83 16.62
C VAL A 273 -4.77 -10.32 16.91
N ALA A 274 -5.87 -10.70 17.55
CA ALA A 274 -6.21 -12.12 17.77
C ALA A 274 -6.36 -12.86 16.43
N GLY A 275 -7.00 -12.24 15.44
CA GLY A 275 -7.09 -12.79 14.09
C GLY A 275 -5.71 -12.95 13.41
N VAL A 276 -4.78 -12.00 13.57
CA VAL A 276 -3.41 -12.10 13.06
C VAL A 276 -2.67 -13.28 13.70
N VAL A 277 -2.76 -13.42 15.03
CA VAL A 277 -2.14 -14.56 15.74
C VAL A 277 -2.69 -15.88 15.20
N GLY A 278 -4.01 -15.98 15.06
CA GLY A 278 -4.66 -17.15 14.46
C GLY A 278 -4.16 -17.44 13.03
N MET A 279 -4.08 -16.41 12.17
CA MET A 279 -3.58 -16.53 10.79
C MET A 279 -2.15 -17.09 10.76
N VAL A 280 -1.24 -16.54 11.56
CA VAL A 280 0.16 -16.96 11.61
C VAL A 280 0.29 -18.41 12.10
N LEU A 281 -0.47 -18.79 13.14
CA LEU A 281 -0.45 -20.16 13.66
C LEU A 281 -0.97 -21.16 12.61
N MET A 282 -2.06 -20.85 11.89
CA MET A 282 -2.61 -21.71 10.86
C MET A 282 -1.70 -21.83 9.64
N THR A 283 -1.00 -20.76 9.26
CA THR A 283 -0.05 -20.78 8.13
C THR A 283 1.19 -21.61 8.43
N ARG A 284 1.62 -21.68 9.72
CA ARG A 284 2.75 -22.53 10.13
C ARG A 284 2.40 -24.00 10.29
N ALA A 285 1.12 -24.31 10.46
CA ALA A 285 0.62 -25.66 10.64
C ALA A 285 0.23 -26.37 9.33
N ALA A 286 0.12 -25.63 8.25
CA ALA A 286 -0.18 -26.08 6.89
C ALA A 286 1.11 -26.32 6.09
#